data_090b54415de078ad864917af42afdaf3
#
_entry.id   090b54415de078ad864917af42afdaf3
#
_cell.length_a   1.000
_cell.length_b   1.000
_cell.length_c   1.000
_cell.angle_alpha   90.00
_cell.angle_beta   90.00
_cell.angle_gamma   90.00
#
_symmetry.space_group_name_H-M   'P 1'
#
loop_
_entity.id
_entity.type
_entity.pdbx_description
1 polymer ?
#
loop_
_entity_poly.entity_id
_entity_poly.type
_entity_poly.pdbx_seq_one_letter_code
_entity_poly.pdbx_strand_id
1 'polypeptide(L)'
;MYTSHGMWKTAPHLRYLCKVIQSVAERKMRHVIVTMPPRHGKSEVISKTFPAWYLGNYPDDEVILSSYGAKLAFDFSRIARNKFSDFGPEIFGLELAKDSSAVDNWKIEKHSGGLSAAGVGGSLTGKGARIAIIDDPLKGREAANSANERERVIEWFKSTVFTRLTPDGSIIIVLTRWHTNDLAGELLKNFPDKYTLINFPAIAEENDVLGRKAGEPLWPDRFNLTTLNEIKEQIGTYEWLSLYQQRPVALEGNIFKRNTVKYVDTIPEGLEIYQTVDPAISLKTTADYFVLLTYGIQPESKDIFLIDLFVGRLSFTEQCSTIINYYTKWHPLSIGIESVAYQAALSNTLSEKTFLPIKPLHPVVDKLTRAMRITPKFEAGKVYIYKKLPFIGLLEEQLFDFPNGEHDDIVDTISAIADMTDIQARWDSKENWGIF
;
A
#
# COMPACT_ATOMS: atom_id res chain seq x y z
N MET A 1 -12.63 18.24 19.13
CA MET A 1 -11.89 19.42 19.64
C MET A 1 -11.40 19.20 21.04
N TYR A 2 -12.27 18.89 21.98
CA TYR A 2 -11.97 18.76 23.40
C TYR A 2 -10.82 17.75 23.67
N THR A 3 -10.96 16.53 23.14
CA THR A 3 -9.97 15.44 23.34
C THR A 3 -8.66 15.56 22.56
N SER A 4 -8.46 16.63 21.82
CA SER A 4 -7.25 16.89 21.04
C SER A 4 -6.41 18.03 21.60
N HIS A 5 -6.74 18.54 22.78
CA HIS A 5 -6.08 19.69 23.40
C HIS A 5 -5.94 20.90 22.45
N GLY A 6 -6.95 21.13 21.61
CA GLY A 6 -6.99 22.24 20.65
C GLY A 6 -6.23 22.01 19.34
N MET A 7 -5.54 20.89 19.17
CA MET A 7 -4.79 20.57 17.92
C MET A 7 -5.69 20.13 16.75
N TRP A 8 -6.97 19.85 17.02
CA TRP A 8 -7.90 19.42 16.00
C TRP A 8 -8.27 20.57 15.05
N LYS A 9 -7.93 20.42 13.77
CA LYS A 9 -8.42 21.28 12.70
C LYS A 9 -9.63 20.62 12.04
N THR A 10 -10.80 21.26 12.17
CA THR A 10 -12.04 20.72 11.61
C THR A 10 -12.08 20.95 10.10
N ALA A 11 -11.93 19.88 9.32
CA ALA A 11 -12.16 19.90 7.88
C ALA A 11 -13.60 19.48 7.55
N PRO A 12 -14.18 19.91 6.42
CA PRO A 12 -15.56 19.60 6.02
C PRO A 12 -15.85 18.10 5.98
N HIS A 13 -14.95 17.30 5.42
CA HIS A 13 -15.08 15.84 5.34
C HIS A 13 -15.09 15.16 6.73
N LEU A 14 -14.30 15.66 7.68
CA LEU A 14 -14.29 15.13 9.04
C LEU A 14 -15.56 15.47 9.79
N ARG A 15 -16.11 16.67 9.56
CA ARG A 15 -17.42 17.05 10.11
C ARG A 15 -18.54 16.19 9.53
N TYR A 16 -18.51 15.93 8.23
CA TYR A 16 -19.46 15.03 7.58
C TYR A 16 -19.33 13.60 8.12
N LEU A 17 -18.10 13.10 8.26
CA LEU A 17 -17.83 11.79 8.83
C LEU A 17 -18.37 11.65 10.25
N CYS A 18 -18.20 12.67 11.11
CA CYS A 18 -18.79 12.68 12.46
C CYS A 18 -20.32 12.55 12.42
N LYS A 19 -21.00 13.22 11.48
CA LYS A 19 -22.45 13.08 11.32
C LYS A 19 -22.86 11.67 10.88
N VAL A 20 -22.08 11.06 9.97
CA VAL A 20 -22.30 9.68 9.50
C VAL A 20 -22.21 8.70 10.68
N ILE A 21 -21.10 8.73 11.44
CA ILE A 21 -20.92 7.78 12.55
C ILE A 21 -21.89 8.05 13.71
N GLN A 22 -22.30 9.30 13.91
CA GLN A 22 -23.40 9.62 14.85
C GLN A 22 -24.72 8.98 14.40
N SER A 23 -25.03 9.03 13.09
CA SER A 23 -26.23 8.38 12.56
C SER A 23 -26.19 6.86 12.75
N VAL A 24 -24.98 6.25 12.70
CA VAL A 24 -24.81 4.82 13.04
C VAL A 24 -25.07 4.58 14.53
N ALA A 25 -24.52 5.40 15.41
CA ALA A 25 -24.75 5.30 16.85
C ALA A 25 -26.23 5.46 17.22
N GLU A 26 -26.93 6.37 16.56
CA GLU A 26 -28.37 6.64 16.75
C GLU A 26 -29.26 5.61 16.02
N ARG A 27 -28.67 4.58 15.37
CA ARG A 27 -29.38 3.50 14.64
C ARG A 27 -30.18 3.97 13.42
N LYS A 28 -29.88 5.16 12.91
CA LYS A 28 -30.45 5.71 11.66
C LYS A 28 -29.80 5.14 10.41
N MET A 29 -28.56 4.66 10.58
CA MET A 29 -27.77 4.01 9.54
C MET A 29 -27.13 2.75 10.12
N ARG A 30 -27.20 1.62 9.42
CA ARG A 30 -26.83 0.33 10.01
C ARG A 30 -25.42 -0.09 9.69
N HIS A 31 -25.09 -0.22 8.41
CA HIS A 31 -23.77 -0.67 7.95
C HIS A 31 -23.18 0.36 7.02
N VAL A 32 -21.97 0.82 7.33
CA VAL A 32 -21.29 1.88 6.58
C VAL A 32 -19.91 1.44 6.16
N ILE A 33 -19.57 1.68 4.91
CA ILE A 33 -18.22 1.57 4.37
C ILE A 33 -17.72 2.98 4.10
N VAL A 34 -16.66 3.39 4.77
CA VAL A 34 -16.00 4.69 4.59
C VAL A 34 -14.67 4.47 3.87
N THR A 35 -14.53 5.07 2.71
CA THR A 35 -13.26 5.04 1.97
C THR A 35 -12.67 6.44 1.91
N MET A 36 -11.38 6.56 2.26
CA MET A 36 -10.72 7.86 2.40
C MET A 36 -9.20 7.73 2.19
N PRO A 37 -8.55 8.73 1.59
CA PRO A 37 -7.11 8.71 1.37
C PRO A 37 -6.31 8.56 2.67
N PRO A 38 -5.04 8.11 2.59
CA PRO A 38 -4.13 8.11 3.71
C PRO A 38 -3.99 9.50 4.34
N ARG A 39 -3.81 9.57 5.66
CA ARG A 39 -3.55 10.81 6.41
C ARG A 39 -4.65 11.88 6.39
N HIS A 40 -5.86 11.54 5.94
CA HIS A 40 -7.00 12.47 5.94
C HIS A 40 -7.91 12.35 7.17
N GLY A 41 -7.47 11.66 8.23
CA GLY A 41 -8.12 11.66 9.55
C GLY A 41 -9.14 10.55 9.80
N LYS A 42 -9.29 9.57 8.91
CA LYS A 42 -10.27 8.48 9.02
C LYS A 42 -10.20 7.74 10.36
N SER A 43 -9.02 7.20 10.69
CA SER A 43 -8.80 6.41 11.91
C SER A 43 -8.84 7.28 13.18
N GLU A 44 -8.44 8.57 13.08
CA GLU A 44 -8.52 9.49 14.23
C GLU A 44 -9.97 9.69 14.69
N VAL A 45 -10.89 9.82 13.75
CA VAL A 45 -12.32 9.96 14.06
C VAL A 45 -12.92 8.62 14.45
N ILE A 46 -12.79 7.59 13.60
CA ILE A 46 -13.57 6.34 13.73
C ILE A 46 -12.98 5.41 14.78
N SER A 47 -11.66 5.16 14.73
CA SER A 47 -11.06 4.08 15.53
C SER A 47 -10.49 4.57 16.86
N LYS A 48 -10.05 5.85 16.92
CA LYS A 48 -9.40 6.41 18.12
C LYS A 48 -10.30 7.31 18.96
N THR A 49 -11.39 7.87 18.39
CA THR A 49 -12.25 8.82 19.12
C THR A 49 -13.68 8.31 19.27
N PHE A 50 -14.28 7.80 18.20
CA PHE A 50 -15.67 7.36 18.24
C PHE A 50 -15.95 6.29 19.30
N PRO A 51 -15.11 5.26 19.55
CA PRO A 51 -15.42 4.25 20.57
C PRO A 51 -15.57 4.85 21.97
N ALA A 52 -14.72 5.82 22.34
CA ALA A 52 -14.81 6.49 23.64
C ALA A 52 -16.10 7.32 23.76
N TRP A 53 -16.44 8.06 22.71
CA TRP A 53 -17.69 8.83 22.67
C TRP A 53 -18.93 7.93 22.66
N TYR A 54 -18.87 6.82 21.89
CA TYR A 54 -19.97 5.87 21.80
C TYR A 54 -20.28 5.23 23.15
N LEU A 55 -19.26 4.68 23.81
CA LEU A 55 -19.41 4.03 25.11
C LEU A 55 -19.76 5.01 26.24
N GLY A 56 -19.43 6.29 26.09
CA GLY A 56 -19.90 7.33 26.99
C GLY A 56 -21.40 7.58 26.89
N ASN A 57 -22.00 7.40 25.70
CA ASN A 57 -23.44 7.55 25.50
C ASN A 57 -24.24 6.23 25.67
N TYR A 58 -23.59 5.09 25.45
CA TYR A 58 -24.17 3.74 25.48
C TYR A 58 -23.26 2.80 26.28
N PRO A 59 -23.16 2.99 27.61
CA PRO A 59 -22.16 2.32 28.44
C PRO A 59 -22.38 0.80 28.61
N ASP A 60 -23.55 0.29 28.27
CA ASP A 60 -23.87 -1.14 28.32
C ASP A 60 -23.66 -1.86 26.99
N ASP A 61 -23.37 -1.14 25.93
CA ASP A 61 -23.09 -1.72 24.59
C ASP A 61 -21.66 -2.23 24.48
N GLU A 62 -21.45 -3.30 23.70
CA GLU A 62 -20.13 -3.85 23.39
C GLU A 62 -19.66 -3.39 22.02
N VAL A 63 -18.38 -3.02 21.94
CA VAL A 63 -17.69 -2.59 20.71
C VAL A 63 -16.56 -3.57 20.36
N ILE A 64 -16.52 -4.04 19.11
CA ILE A 64 -15.37 -4.73 18.55
C ILE A 64 -14.61 -3.75 17.67
N LEU A 65 -13.27 -3.69 17.85
CA LEU A 65 -12.35 -2.89 17.05
C LEU A 65 -11.28 -3.79 16.44
N SER A 66 -11.19 -3.80 15.11
CA SER A 66 -10.22 -4.64 14.40
C SER A 66 -9.43 -3.87 13.34
N SER A 67 -8.22 -4.33 13.07
CA SER A 67 -7.37 -3.84 11.98
C SER A 67 -6.57 -5.02 11.38
N TYR A 68 -5.78 -4.79 10.32
CA TYR A 68 -5.00 -5.85 9.67
C TYR A 68 -4.12 -6.67 10.64
N GLY A 69 -3.71 -6.08 11.77
CA GLY A 69 -2.87 -6.75 12.76
C GLY A 69 -3.21 -6.32 14.18
N ALA A 70 -2.99 -7.23 15.13
CA ALA A 70 -3.31 -7.03 16.55
C ALA A 70 -2.63 -5.77 17.13
N LYS A 71 -1.36 -5.53 16.80
CA LYS A 71 -0.63 -4.36 17.30
C LYS A 71 -1.34 -3.05 16.97
N LEU A 72 -1.79 -2.86 15.72
CA LEU A 72 -2.47 -1.63 15.31
C LEU A 72 -3.86 -1.51 15.97
N ALA A 73 -4.61 -2.62 16.05
CA ALA A 73 -5.89 -2.64 16.75
C ALA A 73 -5.75 -2.27 18.23
N PHE A 74 -4.70 -2.78 18.89
CA PHE A 74 -4.40 -2.46 20.29
C PHE A 74 -3.94 -1.00 20.49
N ASP A 75 -3.18 -0.44 19.53
CA ASP A 75 -2.81 0.97 19.56
C ASP A 75 -4.03 1.88 19.45
N PHE A 76 -4.97 1.57 18.56
CA PHE A 76 -6.24 2.31 18.46
C PHE A 76 -7.08 2.18 19.71
N SER A 77 -7.25 0.96 20.23
CA SER A 77 -7.97 0.69 21.46
C SER A 77 -7.37 1.44 22.66
N ARG A 78 -6.04 1.43 22.80
CA ARG A 78 -5.33 2.16 23.84
C ARG A 78 -5.64 3.66 23.80
N ILE A 79 -5.62 4.25 22.59
CA ILE A 79 -5.93 5.69 22.43
C ILE A 79 -7.40 5.97 22.79
N ALA A 80 -8.33 5.14 22.33
CA ALA A 80 -9.75 5.26 22.68
C ALA A 80 -9.99 5.12 24.19
N ARG A 81 -9.37 4.11 24.81
CA ARG A 81 -9.43 3.88 26.26
C ARG A 81 -8.89 5.08 27.05
N ASN A 82 -7.72 5.60 26.66
CA ASN A 82 -7.13 6.75 27.35
C ASN A 82 -8.02 7.99 27.19
N LYS A 83 -8.57 8.25 25.99
CA LYS A 83 -9.54 9.33 25.81
C LYS A 83 -10.77 9.16 26.71
N PHE A 84 -11.26 7.92 26.88
CA PHE A 84 -12.37 7.65 27.80
C PHE A 84 -11.93 7.88 29.25
N SER A 85 -10.76 7.41 29.65
CA SER A 85 -10.21 7.63 30.99
C SER A 85 -10.07 9.12 31.34
N ASP A 86 -9.56 9.91 30.38
CA ASP A 86 -9.27 11.33 30.61
C ASP A 86 -10.53 12.21 30.61
N PHE A 87 -11.51 11.90 29.79
CA PHE A 87 -12.66 12.76 29.54
C PHE A 87 -14.02 12.13 29.91
N GLY A 88 -14.08 10.82 30.09
CA GLY A 88 -15.31 10.10 30.46
C GLY A 88 -15.95 10.59 31.77
N PRO A 89 -15.16 10.75 32.85
CA PRO A 89 -15.69 11.25 34.12
C PRO A 89 -16.30 12.65 34.00
N GLU A 90 -15.66 13.55 33.29
CA GLU A 90 -16.13 14.94 33.13
C GLU A 90 -17.34 15.03 32.19
N ILE A 91 -17.31 14.32 31.05
CA ILE A 91 -18.33 14.49 30.00
C ILE A 91 -19.56 13.61 30.25
N PHE A 92 -19.36 12.39 30.73
CA PHE A 92 -20.42 11.38 30.86
C PHE A 92 -20.69 10.93 32.29
N GLY A 93 -19.83 11.31 33.25
CA GLY A 93 -19.93 10.82 34.64
C GLY A 93 -19.57 9.34 34.79
N LEU A 94 -18.78 8.78 33.84
CA LEU A 94 -18.46 7.37 33.76
C LEU A 94 -16.94 7.15 33.88
N GLU A 95 -16.53 6.03 34.48
CA GLU A 95 -15.15 5.63 34.68
C GLU A 95 -14.85 4.29 34.02
N LEU A 96 -13.58 4.00 33.81
CA LEU A 96 -13.12 2.67 33.40
C LEU A 96 -13.18 1.69 34.58
N ALA A 97 -13.58 0.46 34.31
CA ALA A 97 -13.52 -0.62 35.29
C ALA A 97 -12.05 -0.90 35.67
N LYS A 98 -11.78 -0.95 36.97
CA LYS A 98 -10.40 -1.13 37.50
C LYS A 98 -9.85 -2.53 37.24
N ASP A 99 -10.71 -3.52 37.18
CA ASP A 99 -10.39 -4.95 36.97
C ASP A 99 -10.39 -5.36 35.49
N SER A 100 -10.82 -4.47 34.58
CA SER A 100 -10.89 -4.76 33.14
C SER A 100 -10.49 -3.52 32.33
N SER A 101 -9.20 -3.21 32.29
CA SER A 101 -8.63 -2.03 31.63
C SER A 101 -7.44 -2.35 30.71
N ALA A 102 -7.31 -3.59 30.24
CA ALA A 102 -6.28 -4.00 29.29
C ALA A 102 -6.50 -3.33 27.92
N VAL A 103 -5.41 -3.22 27.11
CA VAL A 103 -5.50 -2.53 25.80
C VAL A 103 -6.32 -3.30 24.77
N ASP A 104 -6.38 -4.60 24.89
CA ASP A 104 -7.17 -5.49 24.02
C ASP A 104 -8.61 -5.70 24.53
N ASN A 105 -8.87 -5.39 25.80
CA ASN A 105 -10.21 -5.51 26.39
C ASN A 105 -10.37 -4.60 27.61
N TRP A 106 -11.28 -3.65 27.53
CA TRP A 106 -11.59 -2.76 28.65
C TRP A 106 -13.10 -2.52 28.77
N LYS A 107 -13.57 -2.28 29.97
CA LYS A 107 -14.97 -2.13 30.31
C LYS A 107 -15.26 -0.81 31.02
N ILE A 108 -16.56 -0.47 31.06
CA ILE A 108 -17.07 0.68 31.79
C ILE A 108 -17.44 0.22 33.20
N GLU A 109 -17.06 1.01 34.21
CA GLU A 109 -17.32 0.71 35.61
C GLU A 109 -18.83 0.66 35.89
N LYS A 110 -19.28 -0.43 36.53
CA LYS A 110 -20.69 -0.71 36.85
C LYS A 110 -21.63 -0.88 35.65
N HIS A 111 -21.08 -1.07 34.46
CA HIS A 111 -21.82 -1.33 33.22
C HIS A 111 -21.34 -2.63 32.55
N SER A 112 -22.17 -3.19 31.67
CA SER A 112 -21.85 -4.42 30.95
C SER A 112 -21.00 -4.18 29.72
N GLY A 113 -20.98 -2.97 29.19
CA GLY A 113 -20.34 -2.61 27.94
C GLY A 113 -18.84 -2.38 28.05
N GLY A 114 -18.24 -2.26 26.89
CA GLY A 114 -16.81 -2.06 26.76
C GLY A 114 -16.30 -2.28 25.33
N LEU A 115 -14.99 -2.32 25.18
CA LEU A 115 -14.36 -2.52 23.89
C LEU A 115 -13.44 -3.74 23.91
N SER A 116 -13.54 -4.58 22.86
CA SER A 116 -12.62 -5.68 22.59
C SER A 116 -11.90 -5.42 21.26
N ALA A 117 -10.56 -5.49 21.27
CA ALA A 117 -9.73 -5.26 20.08
C ALA A 117 -9.03 -6.53 19.64
N ALA A 118 -8.97 -6.78 18.32
CA ALA A 118 -8.26 -7.92 17.73
C ALA A 118 -7.74 -7.57 16.33
N GLY A 119 -6.67 -8.23 15.89
CA GLY A 119 -6.26 -8.21 14.49
C GLY A 119 -7.12 -9.14 13.62
N VAL A 120 -7.07 -8.97 12.31
CA VAL A 120 -7.65 -9.91 11.34
C VAL A 120 -7.13 -11.32 11.60
N GLY A 121 -8.03 -12.30 11.67
CA GLY A 121 -7.72 -13.68 12.06
C GLY A 121 -7.56 -13.91 13.57
N GLY A 122 -7.57 -12.84 14.38
CA GLY A 122 -7.53 -12.94 15.84
C GLY A 122 -8.84 -13.44 16.43
N SER A 123 -8.76 -14.04 17.64
CA SER A 123 -9.94 -14.57 18.33
C SER A 123 -10.80 -13.46 18.94
N LEU A 124 -12.08 -13.49 18.58
CA LEU A 124 -13.16 -12.70 19.21
C LEU A 124 -14.18 -13.64 19.89
N THR A 125 -13.75 -14.85 20.23
CA THR A 125 -14.64 -15.88 20.82
C THR A 125 -15.23 -15.41 22.14
N GLY A 126 -16.55 -15.58 22.30
CA GLY A 126 -17.25 -15.15 23.50
C GLY A 126 -17.48 -13.64 23.63
N LYS A 127 -17.14 -12.85 22.61
CA LYS A 127 -17.41 -11.40 22.56
C LYS A 127 -18.61 -11.14 21.68
N GLY A 128 -19.55 -10.32 22.16
CA GLY A 128 -20.63 -9.75 21.36
C GLY A 128 -20.24 -8.39 20.81
N ALA A 129 -21.00 -7.86 19.88
CA ALA A 129 -20.82 -6.48 19.43
C ALA A 129 -22.16 -5.83 19.05
N ARG A 130 -22.36 -4.63 19.60
CA ARG A 130 -23.35 -3.69 19.11
C ARG A 130 -22.82 -2.89 17.94
N ILE A 131 -21.54 -2.54 18.02
CA ILE A 131 -20.78 -1.87 16.96
C ILE A 131 -19.52 -2.68 16.66
N ALA A 132 -19.32 -3.07 15.40
CA ALA A 132 -18.06 -3.62 14.92
C ALA A 132 -17.37 -2.59 14.02
N ILE A 133 -16.15 -2.21 14.38
CA ILE A 133 -15.29 -1.30 13.64
C ILE A 133 -14.14 -2.10 13.01
N ILE A 134 -13.96 -1.97 11.71
CA ILE A 134 -12.86 -2.60 10.97
C ILE A 134 -12.08 -1.49 10.26
N ASP A 135 -10.85 -1.26 10.68
CA ASP A 135 -9.98 -0.20 10.16
C ASP A 135 -8.79 -0.79 9.39
N ASP A 136 -8.72 -0.49 8.10
CA ASP A 136 -7.67 -0.94 7.18
C ASP A 136 -7.35 -2.45 7.35
N PRO A 137 -8.25 -3.38 6.93
CA PRO A 137 -8.10 -4.82 7.19
C PRO A 137 -6.98 -5.50 6.39
N LEU A 138 -6.41 -4.83 5.38
CA LEU A 138 -5.24 -5.27 4.61
C LEU A 138 -4.03 -4.39 4.94
N LYS A 139 -2.86 -5.01 5.11
CA LYS A 139 -1.64 -4.30 5.56
C LYS A 139 -1.08 -3.33 4.53
N GLY A 140 -1.30 -3.58 3.24
CA GLY A 140 -0.74 -2.78 2.15
C GLY A 140 -0.86 -3.47 0.80
N ARG A 141 -0.11 -2.99 -0.20
CA ARG A 141 -0.21 -3.43 -1.60
C ARG A 141 0.03 -4.94 -1.77
N GLU A 142 1.07 -5.48 -1.17
CA GLU A 142 1.38 -6.91 -1.25
C GLU A 142 0.22 -7.79 -0.77
N ALA A 143 -0.30 -7.51 0.42
CA ALA A 143 -1.45 -8.23 0.96
C ALA A 143 -2.71 -8.03 0.10
N ALA A 144 -2.88 -6.83 -0.48
CA ALA A 144 -4.02 -6.54 -1.35
C ALA A 144 -3.93 -7.24 -2.71
N ASN A 145 -2.75 -7.46 -3.26
CA ASN A 145 -2.54 -8.20 -4.49
C ASN A 145 -2.67 -9.72 -4.29
N SER A 146 -2.39 -10.23 -3.09
CA SER A 146 -2.58 -11.64 -2.75
C SER A 146 -4.06 -12.01 -2.67
N ALA A 147 -4.51 -12.89 -3.55
CA ALA A 147 -5.89 -13.44 -3.52
C ALA A 147 -6.18 -14.13 -2.19
N ASN A 148 -5.22 -14.93 -1.68
CA ASN A 148 -5.35 -15.66 -0.42
C ASN A 148 -5.53 -14.71 0.78
N GLU A 149 -4.77 -13.60 0.83
CA GLU A 149 -4.90 -12.63 1.91
C GLU A 149 -6.25 -11.91 1.86
N ARG A 150 -6.73 -11.54 0.67
CA ARG A 150 -8.07 -10.96 0.52
C ARG A 150 -9.17 -11.93 0.96
N GLU A 151 -9.09 -13.18 0.52
CA GLU A 151 -10.06 -14.21 0.89
C GLU A 151 -10.04 -14.48 2.39
N ARG A 152 -8.86 -14.56 3.02
CA ARG A 152 -8.70 -14.69 4.47
C ARG A 152 -9.40 -13.56 5.24
N VAL A 153 -9.30 -12.32 4.77
CA VAL A 153 -10.00 -11.16 5.38
C VAL A 153 -11.51 -11.30 5.22
N ILE A 154 -11.99 -11.71 4.05
CA ILE A 154 -13.42 -11.88 3.75
C ILE A 154 -14.01 -13.01 4.58
N GLU A 155 -13.34 -14.16 4.66
CA GLU A 155 -13.77 -15.30 5.47
C GLU A 155 -13.80 -14.97 6.96
N TRP A 156 -12.74 -14.32 7.47
CA TRP A 156 -12.70 -13.86 8.85
C TRP A 156 -13.85 -12.88 9.15
N PHE A 157 -14.11 -11.95 8.25
CA PHE A 157 -15.25 -11.05 8.40
C PHE A 157 -16.56 -11.82 8.50
N LYS A 158 -16.84 -12.75 7.57
CA LYS A 158 -18.07 -13.54 7.52
C LYS A 158 -18.21 -14.45 8.74
N SER A 159 -17.16 -15.19 9.09
CA SER A 159 -17.20 -16.23 10.13
C SER A 159 -17.01 -15.69 11.55
N THR A 160 -16.29 -14.59 11.71
CA THR A 160 -15.90 -14.10 13.04
C THR A 160 -16.60 -12.79 13.39
N VAL A 161 -16.49 -11.74 12.58
CA VAL A 161 -17.03 -10.42 12.95
C VAL A 161 -18.55 -10.39 12.83
N PHE A 162 -19.05 -10.77 11.65
CA PHE A 162 -20.49 -10.68 11.35
C PHE A 162 -21.33 -11.55 12.31
N THR A 163 -20.82 -12.72 12.69
CA THR A 163 -21.48 -13.64 13.62
C THR A 163 -21.49 -13.16 15.08
N ARG A 164 -20.74 -12.12 15.41
CA ARG A 164 -20.69 -11.52 16.76
C ARG A 164 -21.64 -10.34 16.93
N LEU A 165 -22.21 -9.85 15.85
CA LEU A 165 -23.15 -8.76 15.94
C LEU A 165 -24.45 -9.19 16.62
N THR A 166 -24.96 -8.33 17.49
CA THR A 166 -26.36 -8.43 17.94
C THR A 166 -27.31 -8.24 16.74
N PRO A 167 -28.56 -8.75 16.80
CA PRO A 167 -29.50 -8.67 15.66
C PRO A 167 -29.68 -7.28 15.07
N ASP A 168 -29.56 -6.24 15.89
CA ASP A 168 -29.64 -4.83 15.52
C ASP A 168 -28.27 -4.11 15.56
N GLY A 169 -27.17 -4.88 15.57
CA GLY A 169 -25.81 -4.36 15.56
C GLY A 169 -25.43 -3.71 14.25
N SER A 170 -24.44 -2.84 14.30
CA SER A 170 -23.94 -2.06 13.16
C SER A 170 -22.48 -2.35 12.86
N ILE A 171 -22.11 -2.18 11.59
CA ILE A 171 -20.72 -2.33 11.11
C ILE A 171 -20.24 -1.00 10.55
N ILE A 172 -19.04 -0.59 10.94
CA ILE A 172 -18.31 0.52 10.36
C ILE A 172 -17.01 -0.05 9.79
N ILE A 173 -16.90 -0.12 8.47
CA ILE A 173 -15.66 -0.47 7.78
C ILE A 173 -15.04 0.82 7.29
N VAL A 174 -13.81 1.10 7.71
CA VAL A 174 -13.07 2.26 7.24
C VAL A 174 -11.74 1.80 6.65
N LEU A 175 -11.46 2.20 5.43
CA LEU A 175 -10.25 1.75 4.73
C LEU A 175 -9.79 2.75 3.68
N THR A 176 -8.54 2.61 3.30
CA THR A 176 -8.03 3.05 2.02
C THR A 176 -8.20 1.91 1.02
N ARG A 177 -8.70 2.19 -0.17
CA ARG A 177 -8.93 1.16 -1.20
C ARG A 177 -7.60 0.73 -1.81
N TRP A 178 -7.31 -0.55 -1.74
CA TRP A 178 -6.09 -1.11 -2.33
C TRP A 178 -6.37 -1.94 -3.59
N HIS A 179 -7.51 -2.61 -3.65
CA HIS A 179 -7.85 -3.54 -4.72
C HIS A 179 -9.35 -3.55 -4.98
N THR A 180 -9.78 -3.85 -6.22
CA THR A 180 -11.19 -3.94 -6.58
C THR A 180 -11.95 -4.96 -5.74
N ASN A 181 -11.31 -6.11 -5.46
CA ASN A 181 -11.86 -7.21 -4.69
C ASN A 181 -11.37 -7.21 -3.23
N ASP A 182 -11.14 -6.03 -2.62
CA ASP A 182 -10.95 -5.91 -1.18
C ASP A 182 -12.28 -6.12 -0.43
N LEU A 183 -12.26 -6.10 0.90
CA LEU A 183 -13.47 -6.31 1.71
C LEU A 183 -14.62 -5.37 1.29
N ALA A 184 -14.32 -4.10 1.01
CA ALA A 184 -15.34 -3.15 0.57
C ALA A 184 -15.92 -3.53 -0.80
N GLY A 185 -15.06 -3.92 -1.75
CA GLY A 185 -15.49 -4.37 -3.08
C GLY A 185 -16.36 -5.62 -3.02
N GLU A 186 -15.97 -6.61 -2.22
CA GLU A 186 -16.75 -7.84 -2.00
C GLU A 186 -18.15 -7.54 -1.45
N LEU A 187 -18.21 -6.69 -0.41
CA LEU A 187 -19.48 -6.39 0.24
C LEU A 187 -20.41 -5.53 -0.63
N LEU A 188 -19.88 -4.54 -1.33
CA LEU A 188 -20.65 -3.69 -2.23
C LEU A 188 -21.16 -4.45 -3.45
N LYS A 189 -20.39 -5.42 -3.96
CA LYS A 189 -20.78 -6.27 -5.07
C LYS A 189 -21.90 -7.25 -4.71
N ASN A 190 -21.75 -7.92 -3.54
CA ASN A 190 -22.68 -9.01 -3.19
C ASN A 190 -23.88 -8.54 -2.36
N PHE A 191 -23.76 -7.38 -1.69
CA PHE A 191 -24.80 -6.85 -0.80
C PHE A 191 -24.97 -5.32 -0.96
N PRO A 192 -25.25 -4.82 -2.18
CA PRO A 192 -25.29 -3.38 -2.48
C PRO A 192 -26.30 -2.61 -1.61
N ASP A 193 -27.43 -3.23 -1.29
CA ASP A 193 -28.50 -2.60 -0.49
C ASP A 193 -28.28 -2.68 1.02
N LYS A 194 -27.25 -3.41 1.49
CA LYS A 194 -26.97 -3.61 2.91
C LYS A 194 -25.96 -2.62 3.46
N TYR A 195 -25.08 -2.11 2.62
CA TYR A 195 -23.98 -1.24 3.02
C TYR A 195 -24.07 0.12 2.34
N THR A 196 -24.00 1.18 3.14
CA THR A 196 -23.91 2.55 2.60
C THR A 196 -22.45 2.92 2.40
N LEU A 197 -22.07 3.22 1.17
CA LEU A 197 -20.72 3.69 0.84
C LEU A 197 -20.63 5.22 1.02
N ILE A 198 -19.68 5.65 1.82
CA ILE A 198 -19.25 7.05 1.95
C ILE A 198 -17.84 7.16 1.39
N ASN A 199 -17.75 7.65 0.16
CA ASN A 199 -16.48 7.74 -0.57
C ASN A 199 -15.94 9.17 -0.57
N PHE A 200 -14.70 9.34 -0.09
CA PHE A 200 -14.00 10.62 -0.07
C PHE A 200 -12.76 10.57 -0.97
N PRO A 201 -12.86 10.90 -2.26
CA PRO A 201 -11.68 11.03 -3.11
C PRO A 201 -10.84 12.24 -2.71
N ALA A 202 -9.52 12.16 -2.87
CA ALA A 202 -8.58 13.25 -2.57
C ALA A 202 -8.86 14.50 -3.41
N ILE A 203 -9.21 14.30 -4.67
CA ILE A 203 -9.68 15.35 -5.59
C ILE A 203 -11.11 15.01 -5.98
N ALA A 204 -12.01 15.96 -5.83
CA ALA A 204 -13.42 15.75 -6.13
C ALA A 204 -13.65 15.40 -7.60
N GLU A 205 -14.53 14.44 -7.82
CA GLU A 205 -15.08 14.05 -9.11
C GLU A 205 -16.57 14.46 -9.18
N GLU A 206 -17.26 14.12 -10.26
CA GLU A 206 -18.69 14.32 -10.35
C GLU A 206 -19.44 13.58 -9.21
N ASN A 207 -20.53 14.18 -8.72
CA ASN A 207 -21.33 13.66 -7.62
C ASN A 207 -20.59 13.47 -6.29
N ASP A 208 -19.68 14.39 -5.96
CA ASP A 208 -18.94 14.36 -4.69
C ASP A 208 -19.88 14.42 -3.47
N VAL A 209 -19.63 13.54 -2.49
CA VAL A 209 -20.49 13.40 -1.29
C VAL A 209 -20.57 14.67 -0.42
N LEU A 210 -19.59 15.57 -0.53
CA LEU A 210 -19.55 16.86 0.16
C LEU A 210 -20.08 18.02 -0.69
N GLY A 211 -20.43 17.75 -1.97
CA GLY A 211 -20.83 18.77 -2.93
C GLY A 211 -19.68 19.65 -3.41
N ARG A 212 -18.43 19.17 -3.30
CA ARG A 212 -17.27 19.86 -3.87
C ARG A 212 -17.37 19.90 -5.41
N LYS A 213 -16.84 20.97 -6.01
CA LYS A 213 -16.69 21.02 -7.47
C LYS A 213 -15.60 20.06 -7.92
N ALA A 214 -15.77 19.47 -9.10
CA ALA A 214 -14.75 18.62 -9.69
C ALA A 214 -13.40 19.37 -9.73
N GLY A 215 -12.34 18.70 -9.30
CA GLY A 215 -11.00 19.26 -9.17
C GLY A 215 -10.67 19.86 -7.80
N GLU A 216 -11.63 20.03 -6.90
CA GLU A 216 -11.35 20.57 -5.56
C GLU A 216 -10.73 19.50 -4.64
N PRO A 217 -9.66 19.83 -3.86
CA PRO A 217 -9.03 18.89 -2.93
C PRO A 217 -9.90 18.64 -1.71
N LEU A 218 -9.77 17.43 -1.11
CA LEU A 218 -10.52 17.02 0.08
C LEU A 218 -10.17 17.85 1.31
N TRP A 219 -8.90 18.19 1.46
CA TRP A 219 -8.38 18.95 2.59
C TRP A 219 -7.35 19.99 2.13
N PRO A 220 -7.79 21.12 1.55
CA PRO A 220 -6.89 22.11 0.94
C PRO A 220 -5.80 22.63 1.88
N ASP A 221 -6.12 22.84 3.16
CA ASP A 221 -5.17 23.37 4.15
C ASP A 221 -4.01 22.41 4.47
N ARG A 222 -4.18 21.12 4.20
CA ARG A 222 -3.18 20.08 4.48
C ARG A 222 -2.63 19.43 3.22
N PHE A 223 -3.47 19.21 2.25
CA PHE A 223 -3.17 18.59 0.96
C PHE A 223 -3.77 19.44 -0.15
N ASN A 224 -3.08 20.51 -0.53
CA ASN A 224 -3.48 21.35 -1.66
C ASN A 224 -3.22 20.63 -2.99
N LEU A 225 -3.70 21.19 -4.10
CA LEU A 225 -3.56 20.56 -5.42
C LEU A 225 -2.10 20.36 -5.85
N THR A 226 -1.20 21.27 -5.49
CA THR A 226 0.23 21.11 -5.79
C THR A 226 0.79 19.87 -5.11
N THR A 227 0.59 19.74 -3.79
CA THR A 227 1.02 18.58 -3.02
C THR A 227 0.38 17.27 -3.54
N LEU A 228 -0.91 17.30 -3.88
CA LEU A 228 -1.59 16.11 -4.41
C LEU A 228 -1.06 15.70 -5.79
N ASN A 229 -0.71 16.67 -6.65
CA ASN A 229 -0.09 16.37 -7.94
C ASN A 229 1.33 15.82 -7.79
N GLU A 230 2.14 16.37 -6.88
CA GLU A 230 3.46 15.84 -6.55
C GLU A 230 3.37 14.39 -6.06
N ILE A 231 2.42 14.08 -5.18
CA ILE A 231 2.17 12.72 -4.72
C ILE A 231 1.80 11.82 -5.91
N LYS A 232 0.86 12.26 -6.78
CA LYS A 232 0.44 11.50 -7.95
C LYS A 232 1.60 11.17 -8.89
N GLU A 233 2.49 12.14 -9.14
CA GLU A 233 3.70 11.94 -9.94
C GLU A 233 4.66 10.92 -9.32
N GLN A 234 4.76 10.90 -7.98
CA GLN A 234 5.65 9.99 -7.27
C GLN A 234 5.12 8.55 -7.22
N ILE A 235 3.82 8.36 -6.97
CA ILE A 235 3.25 7.02 -6.77
C ILE A 235 2.67 6.41 -8.06
N GLY A 236 2.49 7.22 -9.11
CA GLY A 236 1.91 6.79 -10.39
C GLY A 236 0.39 6.67 -10.38
N THR A 237 -0.17 6.50 -11.59
CA THR A 237 -1.62 6.54 -11.80
C THR A 237 -2.36 5.41 -11.09
N TYR A 238 -1.81 4.21 -11.08
CA TYR A 238 -2.45 3.04 -10.44
C TYR A 238 -2.64 3.24 -8.93
N GLU A 239 -1.56 3.58 -8.22
CA GLU A 239 -1.62 3.82 -6.78
C GLU A 239 -2.47 5.06 -6.46
N TRP A 240 -2.38 6.09 -7.30
CA TRP A 240 -3.20 7.28 -7.16
C TRP A 240 -4.70 6.98 -7.22
N LEU A 241 -5.14 6.25 -8.23
CA LEU A 241 -6.56 5.88 -8.38
C LEU A 241 -7.04 5.03 -7.20
N SER A 242 -6.23 4.09 -6.74
CA SER A 242 -6.55 3.24 -5.59
C SER A 242 -6.58 4.03 -4.30
N LEU A 243 -5.44 4.61 -3.88
CA LEU A 243 -5.24 5.13 -2.53
C LEU A 243 -5.81 6.53 -2.34
N TYR A 244 -5.74 7.36 -3.37
CA TYR A 244 -6.16 8.76 -3.26
C TYR A 244 -7.54 9.02 -3.85
N GLN A 245 -7.89 8.43 -4.98
CA GLN A 245 -9.23 8.56 -5.55
C GLN A 245 -10.21 7.48 -5.06
N GLN A 246 -9.77 6.53 -4.24
CA GLN A 246 -10.57 5.44 -3.68
C GLN A 246 -11.29 4.61 -4.75
N ARG A 247 -10.74 4.58 -5.93
CA ARG A 247 -11.23 3.86 -7.10
C ARG A 247 -10.17 2.90 -7.62
N PRO A 248 -9.95 1.77 -6.92
CA PRO A 248 -9.02 0.76 -7.41
C PRO A 248 -9.48 0.26 -8.77
N VAL A 249 -8.55 0.12 -9.67
CA VAL A 249 -8.77 -0.49 -10.98
C VAL A 249 -8.18 -1.88 -11.00
N ALA A 250 -8.82 -2.81 -11.68
CA ALA A 250 -8.20 -4.10 -11.97
C ALA A 250 -6.97 -3.85 -12.84
N LEU A 251 -5.90 -4.61 -12.60
CA LEU A 251 -4.78 -4.66 -13.53
C LEU A 251 -5.22 -5.50 -14.75
N GLU A 252 -6.14 -4.95 -15.52
CA GLU A 252 -6.53 -5.51 -16.81
C GLU A 252 -5.68 -4.86 -17.89
N GLY A 253 -4.89 -5.68 -18.61
CA GLY A 253 -4.00 -5.23 -19.65
C GLY A 253 -2.56 -4.95 -19.18
N ASN A 254 -1.77 -4.46 -20.10
CA ASN A 254 -0.33 -4.31 -19.94
C ASN A 254 0.01 -3.11 -19.05
N ILE A 255 0.88 -3.32 -18.07
CA ILE A 255 1.30 -2.31 -17.09
C ILE A 255 2.11 -1.21 -17.76
N PHE A 256 3.03 -1.59 -18.65
CA PHE A 256 3.86 -0.66 -19.40
C PHE A 256 3.20 -0.33 -20.73
N LYS A 257 2.94 0.95 -20.96
CA LYS A 257 2.26 1.42 -22.18
C LYS A 257 3.28 1.92 -23.20
N ARG A 258 3.15 1.52 -24.46
CA ARG A 258 4.06 1.93 -25.55
C ARG A 258 4.23 3.44 -25.66
N ASN A 259 3.19 4.23 -25.40
CA ASN A 259 3.23 5.68 -25.51
C ASN A 259 3.94 6.39 -24.34
N THR A 260 4.30 5.66 -23.28
CA THR A 260 5.06 6.20 -22.15
C THR A 260 6.57 6.01 -22.29
N VAL A 261 7.01 5.19 -23.25
CA VAL A 261 8.41 4.90 -23.52
C VAL A 261 8.96 5.87 -24.58
N LYS A 262 10.13 6.41 -24.33
CA LYS A 262 10.84 7.27 -25.28
C LYS A 262 12.07 6.55 -25.84
N TYR A 263 12.45 6.90 -27.06
CA TYR A 263 13.59 6.32 -27.75
C TYR A 263 14.63 7.40 -28.07
N VAL A 264 15.91 7.06 -27.91
CA VAL A 264 17.04 7.96 -28.21
C VAL A 264 17.97 7.34 -29.23
N ASP A 265 18.52 8.17 -30.11
CA ASP A 265 19.49 7.74 -31.15
C ASP A 265 20.92 7.68 -30.63
N THR A 266 21.22 8.44 -29.56
CA THR A 266 22.55 8.52 -28.95
C THR A 266 22.42 8.40 -27.43
N ILE A 267 23.43 7.76 -26.83
CA ILE A 267 23.52 7.68 -25.35
C ILE A 267 24.07 9.03 -24.86
N PRO A 268 23.39 9.72 -23.92
CA PRO A 268 23.91 10.95 -23.34
C PRO A 268 25.24 10.75 -22.62
N GLU A 269 26.07 11.79 -22.58
CA GLU A 269 27.29 11.82 -21.77
C GLU A 269 26.97 12.09 -20.29
N GLY A 270 27.89 11.75 -19.38
CA GLY A 270 27.78 12.05 -17.96
C GLY A 270 26.76 11.21 -17.20
N LEU A 271 26.34 10.07 -17.74
CA LEU A 271 25.45 9.14 -17.04
C LEU A 271 26.18 8.41 -15.90
N GLU A 272 25.52 8.26 -14.77
CA GLU A 272 25.90 7.29 -13.75
C GLU A 272 25.43 5.90 -14.20
N ILE A 273 26.39 5.00 -14.44
CA ILE A 273 26.12 3.67 -15.02
C ILE A 273 25.85 2.66 -13.90
N TYR A 274 24.84 1.84 -14.10
CA TYR A 274 24.42 0.75 -13.22
C TYR A 274 24.10 -0.50 -14.05
N GLN A 275 24.11 -1.65 -13.38
CA GLN A 275 23.66 -2.91 -13.97
C GLN A 275 22.71 -3.64 -13.04
N THR A 276 21.72 -4.33 -13.61
CA THR A 276 20.87 -5.30 -12.92
C THR A 276 20.95 -6.63 -13.62
N VAL A 277 20.99 -7.70 -12.83
CA VAL A 277 21.16 -9.08 -13.31
C VAL A 277 20.08 -9.96 -12.72
N ASP A 278 19.39 -10.68 -13.60
CA ASP A 278 18.52 -11.81 -13.24
C ASP A 278 19.24 -13.10 -13.65
N PRO A 279 19.78 -13.88 -12.67
CA PRO A 279 20.52 -15.10 -12.96
C PRO A 279 19.59 -16.27 -13.28
N ALA A 280 19.90 -17.02 -14.33
CA ALA A 280 19.23 -18.29 -14.65
C ALA A 280 19.80 -19.46 -13.85
N ILE A 281 18.91 -20.34 -13.40
CA ILE A 281 19.29 -21.53 -12.59
C ILE A 281 19.66 -22.74 -13.47
N SER A 282 19.20 -22.82 -14.71
CA SER A 282 19.28 -24.00 -15.57
C SER A 282 19.51 -23.69 -17.05
N LEU A 283 20.21 -24.60 -17.75
CA LEU A 283 20.42 -24.55 -19.20
C LEU A 283 19.31 -25.20 -20.03
N LYS A 284 18.24 -25.71 -19.39
CA LYS A 284 17.16 -26.39 -20.11
C LYS A 284 16.40 -25.40 -21.02
N THR A 285 15.91 -25.89 -22.15
CA THR A 285 15.18 -25.09 -23.14
C THR A 285 13.87 -24.48 -22.59
N THR A 286 13.37 -25.01 -21.47
CA THR A 286 12.19 -24.50 -20.74
C THR A 286 12.54 -23.65 -19.52
N ALA A 287 13.84 -23.31 -19.34
CA ALA A 287 14.31 -22.50 -18.21
C ALA A 287 14.30 -21.02 -18.56
N ASP A 288 14.24 -20.18 -17.52
CA ASP A 288 14.33 -18.73 -17.59
C ASP A 288 15.66 -18.28 -18.22
N TYR A 289 15.67 -17.11 -18.80
CA TYR A 289 16.88 -16.53 -19.38
C TYR A 289 17.76 -15.90 -18.30
N PHE A 290 19.08 -15.99 -18.48
CA PHE A 290 19.99 -15.06 -17.83
C PHE A 290 19.85 -13.71 -18.53
N VAL A 291 19.57 -12.67 -17.78
CA VAL A 291 19.44 -11.31 -18.28
C VAL A 291 20.38 -10.38 -17.52
N LEU A 292 21.12 -9.55 -18.26
CA LEU A 292 21.94 -8.47 -17.74
C LEU A 292 21.56 -7.18 -18.46
N LEU A 293 20.96 -6.25 -17.73
CA LEU A 293 20.60 -4.93 -18.21
C LEU A 293 21.62 -3.90 -17.72
N THR A 294 22.19 -3.12 -18.64
CA THR A 294 22.98 -1.93 -18.33
C THR A 294 22.16 -0.68 -18.60
N TYR A 295 22.10 0.20 -17.62
CA TYR A 295 21.39 1.46 -17.73
C TYR A 295 22.18 2.61 -17.11
N GLY A 296 21.90 3.82 -17.58
CA GLY A 296 22.49 5.04 -17.05
C GLY A 296 21.41 5.94 -16.42
N ILE A 297 21.79 6.67 -15.40
CA ILE A 297 20.94 7.67 -14.76
C ILE A 297 21.58 9.04 -14.95
N GLN A 298 20.81 10.00 -15.49
CA GLN A 298 21.25 11.38 -15.56
C GLN A 298 21.21 12.01 -14.17
N PRO A 299 22.33 12.54 -13.63
CA PRO A 299 22.39 12.99 -12.24
C PRO A 299 21.39 14.11 -11.89
N GLU A 300 21.14 15.04 -12.80
CA GLU A 300 20.28 16.21 -12.56
C GLU A 300 18.78 15.87 -12.71
N SER A 301 18.38 15.27 -13.85
CA SER A 301 16.97 15.03 -14.19
C SER A 301 16.44 13.71 -13.61
N LYS A 302 17.34 12.82 -13.18
CA LYS A 302 17.02 11.44 -12.76
C LYS A 302 16.33 10.63 -13.85
N ASP A 303 16.54 10.99 -15.11
CA ASP A 303 16.11 10.23 -16.27
C ASP A 303 16.94 8.94 -16.39
N ILE A 304 16.29 7.87 -16.81
CA ILE A 304 16.86 6.52 -16.92
C ILE A 304 17.02 6.16 -18.40
N PHE A 305 18.20 5.74 -18.79
CA PHE A 305 18.53 5.33 -20.15
C PHE A 305 18.92 3.86 -20.18
N LEU A 306 18.10 3.01 -20.81
CA LEU A 306 18.46 1.60 -21.07
C LEU A 306 19.42 1.55 -22.25
N ILE A 307 20.69 1.19 -22.00
CA ILE A 307 21.78 1.42 -22.96
C ILE A 307 22.42 0.14 -23.51
N ASP A 308 22.38 -0.97 -22.77
CA ASP A 308 22.86 -2.26 -23.22
C ASP A 308 22.10 -3.40 -22.56
N LEU A 309 21.90 -4.51 -23.24
CA LEU A 309 21.15 -5.66 -22.78
C LEU A 309 21.79 -6.95 -23.28
N PHE A 310 21.95 -7.90 -22.40
CA PHE A 310 22.29 -9.28 -22.74
C PHE A 310 21.17 -10.22 -22.30
N VAL A 311 20.78 -11.11 -23.19
CA VAL A 311 19.80 -12.18 -22.90
C VAL A 311 20.36 -13.50 -23.45
N GLY A 312 20.39 -14.54 -22.64
CA GLY A 312 20.91 -15.85 -23.09
C GLY A 312 20.76 -16.94 -22.05
N ARG A 313 20.98 -18.16 -22.46
CA ARG A 313 21.07 -19.33 -21.58
C ARG A 313 22.53 -19.67 -21.36
N LEU A 314 23.02 -19.40 -20.15
CA LEU A 314 24.42 -19.49 -19.79
C LEU A 314 24.63 -20.44 -18.60
N SER A 315 25.72 -21.21 -18.65
CA SER A 315 26.24 -21.92 -17.49
C SER A 315 26.69 -20.92 -16.42
N PHE A 316 26.82 -21.38 -15.18
CA PHE A 316 27.28 -20.55 -14.05
C PHE A 316 28.59 -19.81 -14.37
N THR A 317 29.59 -20.51 -14.98
CA THR A 317 30.86 -19.90 -15.34
C THR A 317 30.69 -18.84 -16.42
N GLU A 318 29.85 -19.08 -17.41
CA GLU A 318 29.57 -18.10 -18.48
C GLU A 318 28.82 -16.88 -17.94
N GLN A 319 27.90 -17.06 -16.97
CA GLN A 319 27.25 -15.93 -16.29
C GLN A 319 28.27 -15.06 -15.56
N CYS A 320 29.21 -15.65 -14.80
CA CYS A 320 30.31 -14.91 -14.16
C CYS A 320 31.15 -14.13 -15.18
N SER A 321 31.56 -14.81 -16.26
CA SER A 321 32.38 -14.19 -17.32
C SER A 321 31.65 -13.06 -18.03
N THR A 322 30.35 -13.21 -18.27
CA THR A 322 29.51 -12.18 -18.90
C THR A 322 29.44 -10.94 -18.03
N ILE A 323 29.18 -11.09 -16.71
CA ILE A 323 29.14 -9.97 -15.77
C ILE A 323 30.50 -9.24 -15.75
N ILE A 324 31.62 -9.96 -15.69
CA ILE A 324 32.96 -9.35 -15.71
C ILE A 324 33.21 -8.59 -17.02
N ASN A 325 32.82 -9.15 -18.17
CA ASN A 325 32.99 -8.50 -19.48
C ASN A 325 32.15 -7.21 -19.58
N TYR A 326 30.90 -7.24 -19.08
CA TYR A 326 30.04 -6.07 -19.09
C TYR A 326 30.49 -5.00 -18.08
N TYR A 327 31.07 -5.41 -16.94
CA TYR A 327 31.74 -4.48 -16.04
C TYR A 327 32.90 -3.78 -16.70
N THR A 328 33.78 -4.52 -17.39
CA THR A 328 34.94 -3.97 -18.12
C THR A 328 34.50 -3.01 -19.22
N LYS A 329 33.39 -3.26 -19.88
CA LYS A 329 32.84 -2.41 -20.94
C LYS A 329 32.25 -1.10 -20.43
N TRP A 330 31.51 -1.14 -19.31
CA TRP A 330 30.66 -0.05 -18.89
C TRP A 330 31.08 0.62 -17.58
N HIS A 331 31.96 0.01 -16.79
CA HIS A 331 32.43 0.48 -15.49
C HIS A 331 31.28 0.96 -14.57
N PRO A 332 30.26 0.12 -14.30
CA PRO A 332 29.12 0.53 -13.49
C PRO A 332 29.50 0.84 -12.05
N LEU A 333 28.82 1.81 -11.46
CA LEU A 333 28.97 2.18 -10.04
C LEU A 333 28.49 1.06 -9.11
N SER A 334 27.50 0.28 -9.55
CA SER A 334 26.99 -0.88 -8.80
C SER A 334 26.31 -1.87 -9.73
N ILE A 335 26.39 -3.16 -9.38
CA ILE A 335 25.77 -4.29 -10.08
C ILE A 335 24.79 -4.96 -9.13
N GLY A 336 23.49 -4.78 -9.34
CA GLY A 336 22.43 -5.45 -8.59
C GLY A 336 22.23 -6.86 -9.11
N ILE A 337 22.38 -7.86 -8.26
CA ILE A 337 22.14 -9.27 -8.63
C ILE A 337 21.02 -9.80 -7.77
N GLU A 338 19.96 -10.32 -8.37
CA GLU A 338 18.90 -11.00 -7.61
C GLU A 338 19.49 -12.20 -6.86
N SER A 339 19.28 -12.25 -5.55
CA SER A 339 19.97 -13.16 -4.63
C SER A 339 18.96 -13.97 -3.82
N VAL A 340 18.27 -14.91 -4.48
CA VAL A 340 17.34 -15.84 -3.84
C VAL A 340 17.92 -17.24 -3.94
N ALA A 341 18.10 -17.92 -2.83
CA ALA A 341 18.56 -19.32 -2.74
C ALA A 341 19.82 -19.62 -3.60
N TYR A 342 19.69 -20.29 -4.75
CA TYR A 342 20.79 -20.67 -5.64
C TYR A 342 21.48 -19.45 -6.29
N GLN A 343 20.76 -18.39 -6.53
CA GLN A 343 21.28 -17.15 -7.14
C GLN A 343 22.26 -16.43 -6.20
N ALA A 344 22.16 -16.64 -4.89
CA ALA A 344 23.12 -16.14 -3.91
C ALA A 344 24.55 -16.67 -4.16
N ALA A 345 24.68 -17.88 -4.74
CA ALA A 345 26.00 -18.43 -5.08
C ALA A 345 26.74 -17.59 -6.12
N LEU A 346 26.04 -17.02 -7.10
CA LEU A 346 26.65 -16.16 -8.14
C LEU A 346 27.15 -14.85 -7.51
N SER A 347 26.32 -14.20 -6.73
CA SER A 347 26.67 -12.96 -6.02
C SER A 347 27.86 -13.18 -5.06
N ASN A 348 27.84 -14.24 -4.27
CA ASN A 348 28.91 -14.57 -3.33
C ASN A 348 30.24 -14.90 -4.05
N THR A 349 30.16 -15.73 -5.11
CA THR A 349 31.36 -16.10 -5.89
C THR A 349 32.03 -14.87 -6.52
N LEU A 350 31.24 -13.96 -7.08
CA LEU A 350 31.77 -12.73 -7.66
C LEU A 350 32.33 -11.79 -6.60
N SER A 351 31.66 -11.63 -5.47
CA SER A 351 32.11 -10.79 -4.36
C SER A 351 33.42 -11.30 -3.72
N GLU A 352 33.58 -12.64 -3.62
CA GLU A 352 34.77 -13.25 -3.03
C GLU A 352 35.97 -13.28 -4.00
N LYS A 353 35.73 -13.46 -5.29
CA LYS A 353 36.79 -13.66 -6.29
C LYS A 353 37.16 -12.41 -7.09
N THR A 354 36.39 -11.33 -6.94
CA THR A 354 36.57 -10.09 -7.70
C THR A 354 36.36 -8.85 -6.84
N PHE A 355 36.79 -7.68 -7.33
CA PHE A 355 36.52 -6.38 -6.72
C PHE A 355 35.32 -5.68 -7.38
N LEU A 356 34.37 -6.44 -7.94
CA LEU A 356 33.19 -5.88 -8.57
C LEU A 356 32.25 -5.27 -7.51
N PRO A 357 31.61 -4.12 -7.80
CA PRO A 357 30.68 -3.46 -6.88
C PRO A 357 29.32 -4.18 -6.84
N ILE A 358 29.31 -5.41 -6.35
CA ILE A 358 28.12 -6.25 -6.30
C ILE A 358 27.19 -5.81 -5.16
N LYS A 359 25.91 -5.62 -5.47
CA LYS A 359 24.83 -5.38 -4.51
C LYS A 359 23.82 -6.54 -4.59
N PRO A 360 23.76 -7.43 -3.61
CA PRO A 360 22.73 -8.48 -3.58
C PRO A 360 21.34 -7.84 -3.43
N LEU A 361 20.41 -8.23 -4.29
CA LEU A 361 19.01 -7.79 -4.23
C LEU A 361 18.17 -8.95 -3.70
N HIS A 362 17.41 -8.69 -2.63
CA HIS A 362 16.53 -9.66 -2.00
C HIS A 362 15.08 -9.25 -2.24
N PRO A 363 14.40 -9.81 -3.26
CA PRO A 363 13.01 -9.48 -3.52
C PRO A 363 12.14 -9.98 -2.35
N VAL A 364 11.46 -9.05 -1.70
CA VAL A 364 10.55 -9.32 -0.57
C VAL A 364 9.08 -9.24 -0.95
N VAL A 365 8.79 -8.82 -2.19
CA VAL A 365 7.43 -8.68 -2.73
C VAL A 365 7.32 -9.38 -4.08
N ASP A 366 6.10 -9.69 -4.52
CA ASP A 366 5.82 -10.34 -5.79
C ASP A 366 6.29 -9.51 -7.01
N LYS A 367 6.47 -10.17 -8.15
CA LYS A 367 6.96 -9.56 -9.41
C LYS A 367 6.11 -8.36 -9.85
N LEU A 368 4.78 -8.49 -9.74
CA LEU A 368 3.86 -7.44 -10.13
C LEU A 368 4.06 -6.18 -9.26
N THR A 369 4.14 -6.36 -7.96
CA THR A 369 4.40 -5.26 -7.02
C THR A 369 5.76 -4.61 -7.27
N ARG A 370 6.80 -5.38 -7.65
CA ARG A 370 8.11 -4.83 -8.04
C ARG A 370 8.01 -3.98 -9.29
N ALA A 371 7.39 -4.50 -10.35
CA ALA A 371 7.20 -3.77 -11.60
C ALA A 371 6.44 -2.45 -11.41
N MET A 372 5.46 -2.43 -10.52
CA MET A 372 4.70 -1.24 -10.20
C MET A 372 5.53 -0.09 -9.60
N ARG A 373 6.69 -0.38 -8.99
CA ARG A 373 7.57 0.66 -8.43
C ARG A 373 8.27 1.50 -9.48
N ILE A 374 8.52 0.95 -10.66
CA ILE A 374 9.18 1.67 -11.76
C ILE A 374 8.19 2.33 -12.72
N THR A 375 6.92 1.90 -12.74
CA THR A 375 5.88 2.47 -13.63
C THR A 375 5.73 3.99 -13.56
N PRO A 376 5.82 4.66 -12.39
CA PRO A 376 5.75 6.12 -12.33
C PRO A 376 6.82 6.81 -13.18
N LYS A 377 8.01 6.22 -13.32
CA LYS A 377 9.08 6.75 -14.19
C LYS A 377 8.72 6.62 -15.66
N PHE A 378 8.09 5.51 -16.05
CA PHE A 378 7.58 5.34 -17.41
C PHE A 378 6.45 6.33 -17.70
N GLU A 379 5.46 6.46 -16.81
CA GLU A 379 4.33 7.38 -16.96
C GLU A 379 4.77 8.85 -17.05
N ALA A 380 5.80 9.22 -16.28
CA ALA A 380 6.41 10.56 -16.34
C ALA A 380 7.28 10.77 -17.60
N GLY A 381 7.44 9.75 -18.46
CA GLY A 381 8.30 9.80 -19.65
C GLY A 381 9.77 9.99 -19.34
N LYS A 382 10.23 9.46 -18.20
CA LYS A 382 11.62 9.54 -17.70
C LYS A 382 12.44 8.29 -17.99
N VAL A 383 11.90 7.35 -18.76
CA VAL A 383 12.63 6.15 -19.20
C VAL A 383 12.81 6.21 -20.70
N TYR A 384 14.06 6.08 -21.12
CA TYR A 384 14.50 6.15 -22.51
C TYR A 384 15.15 4.83 -22.91
N ILE A 385 14.83 4.33 -24.11
CA ILE A 385 15.47 3.15 -24.69
C ILE A 385 16.38 3.60 -25.82
N TYR A 386 17.64 3.16 -25.79
CA TYR A 386 18.57 3.36 -26.89
C TYR A 386 18.13 2.54 -28.10
N LYS A 387 17.90 3.17 -29.27
CA LYS A 387 17.36 2.52 -30.47
C LYS A 387 18.23 1.35 -31.01
N LYS A 388 19.52 1.36 -30.69
CA LYS A 388 20.44 0.28 -31.05
C LYS A 388 20.70 -0.70 -29.90
N LEU A 389 19.83 -0.73 -28.88
CA LEU A 389 19.91 -1.68 -27.78
C LEU A 389 19.85 -3.11 -28.32
N PRO A 390 20.79 -4.00 -27.96
CA PRO A 390 20.67 -5.42 -28.30
C PRO A 390 19.37 -5.99 -27.75
N PHE A 391 18.76 -6.93 -28.45
CA PHE A 391 17.51 -7.59 -28.06
C PHE A 391 16.30 -6.62 -27.81
N ILE A 392 16.32 -5.42 -28.42
CA ILE A 392 15.25 -4.43 -28.22
C ILE A 392 13.86 -4.98 -28.51
N GLY A 393 13.69 -5.81 -29.55
CA GLY A 393 12.41 -6.43 -29.89
C GLY A 393 11.90 -7.35 -28.79
N LEU A 394 12.79 -8.15 -28.17
CA LEU A 394 12.44 -9.01 -27.05
C LEU A 394 12.11 -8.21 -25.78
N LEU A 395 12.87 -7.12 -25.54
CA LEU A 395 12.58 -6.20 -24.45
C LEU A 395 11.19 -5.59 -24.62
N GLU A 396 10.85 -5.10 -25.81
CA GLU A 396 9.54 -4.52 -26.09
C GLU A 396 8.40 -5.53 -25.95
N GLU A 397 8.61 -6.77 -26.42
CA GLU A 397 7.65 -7.86 -26.27
C GLU A 397 7.36 -8.13 -24.80
N GLN A 398 8.40 -8.45 -24.01
CA GLN A 398 8.20 -8.73 -22.58
C GLN A 398 7.65 -7.53 -21.82
N LEU A 399 8.16 -6.32 -22.07
CA LEU A 399 7.72 -5.11 -21.38
C LEU A 399 6.26 -4.78 -21.64
N PHE A 400 5.85 -4.86 -22.92
CA PHE A 400 4.51 -4.44 -23.29
C PHE A 400 3.45 -5.54 -23.13
N ASP A 401 3.84 -6.80 -22.97
CA ASP A 401 2.93 -7.91 -22.68
C ASP A 401 2.83 -8.24 -21.20
N PHE A 402 3.70 -7.66 -20.38
CA PHE A 402 3.67 -7.87 -18.92
C PHE A 402 2.36 -7.33 -18.28
N PRO A 403 1.68 -8.08 -17.39
CA PRO A 403 2.11 -9.34 -16.76
C PRO A 403 1.62 -10.61 -17.50
N ASN A 404 1.07 -10.52 -18.70
CA ASN A 404 0.41 -11.63 -19.41
C ASN A 404 1.34 -12.34 -20.41
N GLY A 405 2.59 -11.87 -20.58
CA GLY A 405 3.59 -12.47 -21.46
C GLY A 405 4.05 -13.86 -21.00
N GLU A 406 4.59 -14.66 -21.93
CA GLU A 406 5.14 -15.99 -21.64
C GLU A 406 6.47 -15.90 -20.84
N HIS A 407 7.24 -14.84 -21.05
CA HIS A 407 8.51 -14.54 -20.38
C HIS A 407 8.50 -13.13 -19.80
N ASP A 408 9.15 -12.95 -18.66
CA ASP A 408 9.24 -11.66 -17.96
C ASP A 408 10.62 -11.35 -17.36
N ASP A 409 11.65 -12.15 -17.72
CA ASP A 409 13.02 -12.04 -17.16
C ASP A 409 13.63 -10.64 -17.38
N ILE A 410 13.37 -10.00 -18.53
CA ILE A 410 13.82 -8.63 -18.81
C ILE A 410 13.06 -7.63 -17.91
N VAL A 411 11.76 -7.86 -17.68
CA VAL A 411 10.96 -7.00 -16.82
C VAL A 411 11.43 -7.07 -15.36
N ASP A 412 11.90 -8.24 -14.90
CA ASP A 412 12.50 -8.38 -13.57
C ASP A 412 13.76 -7.51 -13.43
N THR A 413 14.65 -7.48 -14.43
CA THR A 413 15.84 -6.59 -14.40
C THR A 413 15.47 -5.10 -14.46
N ILE A 414 14.45 -4.71 -15.22
CA ILE A 414 13.93 -3.33 -15.24
C ILE A 414 13.31 -2.97 -13.90
N SER A 415 12.54 -3.87 -13.29
CA SER A 415 11.91 -3.67 -11.99
C SER A 415 12.95 -3.48 -10.87
N ALA A 416 14.08 -4.20 -10.96
CA ALA A 416 15.19 -4.11 -10.03
C ALA A 416 15.89 -2.72 -10.04
N ILE A 417 15.71 -1.90 -11.08
CA ILE A 417 16.20 -0.52 -11.11
C ILE A 417 15.65 0.27 -9.90
N ALA A 418 14.40 0.04 -9.50
CA ALA A 418 13.81 0.71 -8.36
C ALA A 418 14.53 0.37 -7.03
N ASP A 419 15.03 -0.86 -6.88
CA ASP A 419 15.79 -1.30 -5.71
C ASP A 419 17.23 -0.77 -5.69
N MET A 420 17.77 -0.43 -6.86
CA MET A 420 19.11 0.15 -7.03
C MET A 420 19.17 1.64 -6.74
N THR A 421 18.11 2.38 -7.04
CA THR A 421 18.11 3.86 -7.06
C THR A 421 17.61 4.52 -5.80
N ASP A 422 17.34 3.77 -4.71
CA ASP A 422 16.80 4.29 -3.44
C ASP A 422 15.58 5.23 -3.61
N ILE A 423 14.77 4.99 -4.61
CA ILE A 423 13.54 5.75 -4.86
C ILE A 423 12.60 5.67 -3.66
N GLN A 424 12.74 4.64 -2.82
CA GLN A 424 11.91 4.39 -1.64
C GLN A 424 12.53 4.87 -0.31
N ALA A 425 13.83 5.15 -0.25
CA ALA A 425 14.51 5.50 1.02
C ALA A 425 14.04 6.82 1.66
N ARG A 426 13.34 7.69 0.91
CA ARG A 426 12.76 8.93 1.44
C ARG A 426 11.40 8.76 2.13
N TRP A 427 10.72 7.63 1.93
CA TRP A 427 9.40 7.38 2.54
C TRP A 427 9.46 6.60 3.85
N ASP A 428 10.51 5.80 4.04
CA ASP A 428 10.74 5.03 5.27
C ASP A 428 11.55 5.80 6.33
N SER A 429 12.15 6.93 5.99
CA SER A 429 12.83 7.77 6.97
C SER A 429 11.80 8.45 7.89
N LYS A 430 11.68 7.93 9.09
CA LYS A 430 10.81 8.42 10.18
C LYS A 430 11.11 9.86 10.62
N GLU A 431 12.05 10.55 10.00
CA GLU A 431 12.59 11.82 10.49
C GLU A 431 12.01 13.09 9.87
N ASN A 432 11.22 13.01 8.76
CA ASN A 432 10.72 14.22 8.10
C ASN A 432 9.21 14.45 8.13
N TRP A 433 8.45 13.64 8.85
CA TRP A 433 7.03 13.92 9.05
C TRP A 433 6.79 14.11 10.55
N GLY A 434 6.89 15.37 10.97
CA GLY A 434 6.56 15.77 12.34
C GLY A 434 5.30 15.04 12.80
N ILE A 435 5.47 14.32 13.89
CA ILE A 435 4.43 13.69 14.67
C ILE A 435 3.49 14.81 15.14
N PHE A 436 2.28 14.84 14.63
CA PHE A 436 1.17 15.49 15.31
C PHE A 436 -0.11 14.69 15.08
#